data_6e4218431023a37c73f3b5dc204af6b2
#
_entry.id   6e4218431023a37c73f3b5dc204af6b2
#
_cell.length_a   1.000
_cell.length_b   1.000
_cell.length_c   1.000
_cell.angle_alpha   90.00
_cell.angle_beta   90.00
_cell.angle_gamma   90.00
#
_symmetry.space_group_name_H-M   'P 1'
#
loop_
_entity.id
_entity.type
_entity.pdbx_description
1 polymer ?
#
loop_
_entity_poly.entity_id
_entity_poly.type
_entity_poly.pdbx_seq_one_letter_code
_entity_poly.pdbx_strand_id
1 'polypeptide(L)'
;MNHRLLYIFLVFTLLSANLKSQSNNPDSLKKSKQLMQDARVISDKKGIALTLRNVDIGKFPEINIMVEAFNTLGEPLDTLRNEDVTVLENGTEKKVLSIKKLSVKERVPVDFVFVIDVTGSMQKYIDAVKNYVSTFTTSLVRRGIDYRIGLVLFSDIVEKIYQPTDNVQTFLTWLSPVRAFGGDDEKENALEALKETTSINYRPSANKVTVIITDAPYHQLGEKGSGTTNLTTKSIIDLLNDKEVRVFSIVPPKLKEYNLIASRTRGTSFDIDYPFSTILDNFSNQLTNLYAIKYRTDLPAIPDSINIALLNEIKKELVRKTIPIVELGRKLIIENLLYETNSSTLPDSVSELEVLKFFMLNKPNVAILVEGHTDDRGSNRINDALSLQRAESVKKYLIARGVKATRVKTVGYGKRRPIASNTTDFGRKLNRRTEIVIVAK
;
A
#
# COMPACT_ATOMS: atom_id res chain seq x y z
N MET A 1 28.19 7.83 -35.89
CA MET A 1 28.26 8.31 -34.47
C MET A 1 27.12 9.27 -34.27
N ASN A 2 26.13 8.87 -33.46
CA ASN A 2 24.82 9.52 -33.36
C ASN A 2 24.91 10.88 -32.65
N HIS A 3 24.34 11.93 -33.22
CA HIS A 3 24.24 13.28 -32.66
C HIS A 3 23.69 13.32 -31.20
N ARG A 4 22.96 12.29 -30.76
CA ARG A 4 22.48 12.16 -29.38
C ARG A 4 23.58 11.82 -28.38
N LEU A 5 24.62 11.07 -28.76
CA LEU A 5 25.78 10.81 -27.90
C LEU A 5 26.63 12.08 -27.72
N LEU A 6 26.71 12.91 -28.77
CA LEU A 6 27.42 14.19 -28.69
C LEU A 6 26.74 15.19 -27.76
N TYR A 7 25.40 15.20 -27.74
CA TYR A 7 24.63 16.05 -26.83
C TYR A 7 24.77 15.65 -25.36
N ILE A 8 24.80 14.33 -25.09
CA ILE A 8 25.03 13.82 -23.75
C ILE A 8 26.45 14.12 -23.29
N PHE A 9 27.44 14.04 -24.18
CA PHE A 9 28.84 14.36 -23.85
C PHE A 9 29.02 15.87 -23.63
N LEU A 10 28.30 16.74 -24.39
CA LEU A 10 28.34 18.19 -24.24
C LEU A 10 27.68 18.66 -22.93
N VAL A 11 26.57 18.03 -22.52
CA VAL A 11 25.94 18.30 -21.23
C VAL A 11 26.83 17.86 -20.08
N PHE A 12 27.54 16.71 -20.23
CA PHE A 12 28.49 16.25 -19.22
C PHE A 12 29.72 17.15 -19.09
N THR A 13 30.25 17.66 -20.20
CA THR A 13 31.38 18.60 -20.18
C THR A 13 31.00 19.99 -19.68
N LEU A 14 29.81 20.49 -19.98
CA LEU A 14 29.28 21.75 -19.45
C LEU A 14 28.94 21.66 -17.94
N LEU A 15 28.42 20.52 -17.47
CA LEU A 15 28.24 20.29 -16.03
C LEU A 15 29.56 20.17 -15.28
N SER A 16 30.58 19.50 -15.87
CA SER A 16 31.90 19.37 -15.24
C SER A 16 32.70 20.70 -15.24
N ALA A 17 32.51 21.54 -16.23
CA ALA A 17 33.12 22.89 -16.29
C ALA A 17 32.51 23.83 -15.25
N ASN A 18 31.18 23.79 -15.04
CA ASN A 18 30.50 24.59 -14.02
C ASN A 18 30.81 24.09 -12.59
N LEU A 19 31.13 22.81 -12.41
CA LEU A 19 31.50 22.22 -11.10
C LEU A 19 32.89 22.67 -10.64
N LYS A 20 33.79 23.05 -11.57
CA LYS A 20 35.14 23.53 -11.22
C LYS A 20 35.18 25.01 -10.81
N SER A 21 34.13 25.80 -11.11
CA SER A 21 34.10 27.24 -10.81
C SER A 21 33.29 27.59 -9.55
N GLN A 22 32.55 26.67 -8.95
CA GLN A 22 31.81 26.88 -7.70
C GLN A 22 32.42 26.10 -6.56
N SER A 23 33.22 26.77 -5.76
CA SER A 23 33.91 26.27 -4.58
C SER A 23 32.99 25.74 -3.50
N ASN A 24 33.31 24.55 -2.98
CA ASN A 24 33.17 24.10 -1.58
C ASN A 24 31.83 24.33 -0.83
N ASN A 25 30.69 24.35 -1.49
CA ASN A 25 29.41 24.31 -0.79
C ASN A 25 28.86 22.86 -0.75
N PRO A 26 28.70 22.24 0.43
CA PRO A 26 28.18 20.87 0.55
C PRO A 26 26.81 20.65 -0.11
N ASP A 27 25.98 21.70 -0.20
CA ASP A 27 24.65 21.64 -0.81
C ASP A 27 24.71 21.61 -2.34
N SER A 28 25.71 22.25 -2.96
CA SER A 28 25.91 22.18 -4.42
C SER A 28 26.39 20.78 -4.85
N LEU A 29 27.23 20.14 -4.04
CA LEU A 29 27.68 18.76 -4.27
C LEU A 29 26.54 17.73 -4.08
N LYS A 30 25.66 17.94 -3.10
CA LYS A 30 24.47 17.11 -2.90
C LYS A 30 23.48 17.30 -4.05
N LYS A 31 23.24 18.54 -4.49
CA LYS A 31 22.37 18.85 -5.61
C LYS A 31 22.87 18.29 -6.93
N SER A 32 24.19 18.31 -7.16
CA SER A 32 24.79 17.70 -8.36
C SER A 32 24.76 16.15 -8.31
N LYS A 33 24.95 15.54 -7.14
CA LYS A 33 24.77 14.09 -6.95
C LYS A 33 23.32 13.67 -7.16
N GLN A 34 22.36 14.47 -6.71
CA GLN A 34 20.94 14.23 -6.93
C GLN A 34 20.56 14.37 -8.42
N LEU A 35 21.05 15.41 -9.09
CA LEU A 35 20.87 15.58 -10.54
C LEU A 35 21.55 14.48 -11.35
N MET A 36 22.69 13.93 -10.89
CA MET A 36 23.32 12.78 -11.51
C MET A 36 22.55 11.47 -11.27
N GLN A 37 21.92 11.32 -10.11
CA GLN A 37 21.01 10.21 -9.83
C GLN A 37 19.73 10.31 -10.68
N ASP A 38 19.15 11.49 -10.78
CA ASP A 38 17.98 11.77 -11.63
C ASP A 38 18.32 11.60 -13.13
N ALA A 39 19.51 12.03 -13.57
CA ALA A 39 20.00 11.82 -14.92
C ALA A 39 20.28 10.34 -15.24
N ARG A 40 20.68 9.53 -14.24
CA ARG A 40 20.86 8.07 -14.42
C ARG A 40 19.52 7.35 -14.61
N VAL A 41 18.45 7.81 -13.99
CA VAL A 41 17.08 7.28 -14.21
C VAL A 41 16.59 7.59 -15.64
N ILE A 42 16.95 8.77 -16.18
CA ILE A 42 16.57 9.20 -17.54
C ILE A 42 17.34 8.42 -18.64
N SER A 43 18.47 7.78 -18.30
CA SER A 43 19.31 7.04 -19.29
C SER A 43 18.88 5.60 -19.52
N ASP A 44 17.78 5.15 -18.92
CA ASP A 44 17.26 3.79 -19.15
C ASP A 44 16.50 3.75 -20.49
N LYS A 45 16.90 2.85 -21.40
CA LYS A 45 16.40 2.79 -22.80
C LYS A 45 14.87 2.69 -22.90
N LYS A 46 14.20 2.09 -21.91
CA LYS A 46 12.75 1.93 -21.87
C LYS A 46 12.08 2.78 -20.79
N GLY A 47 12.87 3.38 -19.90
CA GLY A 47 12.34 4.26 -18.85
C GLY A 47 11.39 3.56 -17.88
N ILE A 48 11.69 2.30 -17.51
CA ILE A 48 10.87 1.51 -16.59
C ILE A 48 11.33 1.74 -15.16
N ALA A 49 10.39 2.04 -14.27
CA ALA A 49 10.55 2.04 -12.84
C ALA A 49 9.64 0.98 -12.22
N LEU A 50 10.19 0.12 -11.36
CA LEU A 50 9.44 -0.92 -10.67
C LEU A 50 9.44 -0.65 -9.17
N THR A 51 8.30 -0.92 -8.53
CA THR A 51 8.21 -0.98 -7.08
C THR A 51 7.73 -2.37 -6.69
N LEU A 52 8.57 -3.10 -5.93
CA LEU A 52 8.22 -4.42 -5.43
C LEU A 52 7.29 -4.26 -4.23
N ARG A 53 6.10 -4.86 -4.30
CA ARG A 53 5.04 -4.73 -3.31
C ARG A 53 4.93 -5.92 -2.40
N ASN A 54 4.86 -7.10 -2.99
CA ASN A 54 4.69 -8.34 -2.23
C ASN A 54 5.30 -9.52 -3.00
N VAL A 55 5.50 -10.61 -2.28
CA VAL A 55 5.87 -11.92 -2.84
C VAL A 55 4.86 -12.93 -2.34
N ASP A 56 4.15 -13.55 -3.28
CA ASP A 56 3.21 -14.64 -3.01
C ASP A 56 3.88 -15.98 -3.28
N ILE A 57 3.87 -16.83 -2.28
CA ILE A 57 4.43 -18.19 -2.29
C ILE A 57 3.34 -19.27 -2.24
N GLY A 58 2.07 -18.89 -2.37
CA GLY A 58 0.93 -19.78 -2.20
C GLY A 58 0.96 -21.01 -3.11
N LYS A 59 1.73 -20.95 -4.19
CA LYS A 59 1.93 -22.06 -5.13
C LYS A 59 3.39 -22.52 -5.18
N PHE A 60 4.11 -22.48 -4.03
CA PHE A 60 5.49 -22.94 -3.96
C PHE A 60 5.66 -24.31 -4.64
N PRO A 61 6.69 -24.54 -5.48
CA PRO A 61 7.85 -23.69 -5.74
C PRO A 61 7.65 -22.60 -6.82
N GLU A 62 6.44 -22.37 -7.31
CA GLU A 62 6.13 -21.18 -8.11
C GLU A 62 5.97 -19.97 -7.18
N ILE A 63 6.65 -18.90 -7.50
CA ILE A 63 6.64 -17.65 -6.75
C ILE A 63 6.10 -16.55 -7.65
N ASN A 64 5.17 -15.76 -7.14
CA ASN A 64 4.67 -14.56 -7.79
C ASN A 64 5.21 -13.32 -7.07
N ILE A 65 5.93 -12.47 -7.79
CA ILE A 65 6.36 -11.16 -7.32
C ILE A 65 5.34 -10.13 -7.79
N MET A 66 4.72 -9.44 -6.86
CA MET A 66 3.81 -8.34 -7.20
C MET A 66 4.59 -7.04 -7.29
N VAL A 67 4.50 -6.37 -8.43
CA VAL A 67 5.16 -5.10 -8.69
C VAL A 67 4.19 -4.07 -9.24
N GLU A 68 4.41 -2.81 -8.91
CA GLU A 68 3.89 -1.69 -9.70
C GLU A 68 4.93 -1.33 -10.75
N ALA A 69 4.46 -1.00 -11.95
CA ALA A 69 5.31 -0.61 -13.06
C ALA A 69 4.93 0.78 -13.56
N PHE A 70 5.92 1.66 -13.66
CA PHE A 70 5.77 3.04 -14.10
C PHE A 70 6.79 3.37 -15.18
N ASN A 71 6.49 4.41 -15.98
CA ASN A 71 7.50 5.06 -16.81
C ASN A 71 8.35 6.03 -15.98
N THR A 72 9.33 6.68 -16.59
CA THR A 72 10.20 7.66 -15.93
C THR A 72 9.49 8.94 -15.49
N LEU A 73 8.29 9.19 -15.98
CA LEU A 73 7.45 10.31 -15.58
C LEU A 73 6.55 9.97 -14.39
N GLY A 74 6.59 8.70 -13.91
CA GLY A 74 5.74 8.23 -12.81
C GLY A 74 4.34 7.81 -13.26
N GLU A 75 4.08 7.72 -14.57
CA GLU A 75 2.81 7.25 -15.10
C GLU A 75 2.77 5.72 -15.14
N PRO A 76 1.62 5.10 -14.83
CA PRO A 76 1.45 3.65 -14.88
C PRO A 76 1.77 3.07 -16.27
N LEU A 77 2.57 2.02 -16.34
CA LEU A 77 2.80 1.28 -17.58
C LEU A 77 1.59 0.42 -17.94
N ASP A 78 1.18 0.48 -19.18
CA ASP A 78 0.08 -0.38 -19.68
C ASP A 78 0.53 -1.81 -19.94
N THR A 79 1.80 -2.01 -20.26
CA THR A 79 2.37 -3.32 -20.58
C THR A 79 3.76 -3.47 -20.00
N LEU A 80 4.00 -4.61 -19.33
CA LEU A 80 5.31 -5.08 -18.89
C LEU A 80 5.51 -6.49 -19.45
N ARG A 81 6.62 -6.74 -20.15
CA ARG A 81 6.88 -8.00 -20.85
C ARG A 81 7.98 -8.80 -20.16
N ASN A 82 8.08 -10.10 -20.49
CA ASN A 82 9.09 -10.98 -19.91
C ASN A 82 10.53 -10.51 -20.20
N GLU A 83 10.77 -9.94 -21.38
CA GLU A 83 12.08 -9.40 -21.78
C GLU A 83 12.46 -8.10 -21.07
N ASP A 84 11.49 -7.40 -20.50
CA ASP A 84 11.71 -6.13 -19.82
C ASP A 84 12.32 -6.31 -18.42
N VAL A 85 12.23 -7.53 -17.83
CA VAL A 85 12.60 -7.77 -16.42
C VAL A 85 13.37 -9.07 -16.26
N THR A 86 14.53 -8.98 -15.59
CA THR A 86 15.28 -10.14 -15.07
C THR A 86 15.04 -10.24 -13.56
N VAL A 87 14.74 -11.44 -13.07
CA VAL A 87 14.58 -11.73 -11.63
C VAL A 87 15.87 -12.33 -11.08
N LEU A 88 16.37 -11.77 -9.98
CA LEU A 88 17.40 -12.43 -9.13
C LEU A 88 16.74 -12.83 -7.82
N GLU A 89 16.89 -14.11 -7.45
CA GLU A 89 16.56 -14.65 -6.14
C GLU A 89 17.84 -14.96 -5.37
N ASN A 90 18.05 -14.30 -4.23
CA ASN A 90 19.28 -14.44 -3.43
C ASN A 90 20.56 -14.29 -4.27
N GLY A 91 20.54 -13.39 -5.28
CA GLY A 91 21.63 -13.13 -6.20
C GLY A 91 21.70 -14.06 -7.42
N THR A 92 20.89 -15.11 -7.50
CA THR A 92 20.86 -16.06 -8.61
C THR A 92 19.75 -15.70 -9.60
N GLU A 93 20.07 -15.62 -10.89
CA GLU A 93 19.09 -15.33 -11.94
C GLU A 93 18.06 -16.46 -12.07
N LYS A 94 16.79 -16.10 -12.15
CA LYS A 94 15.67 -17.03 -12.32
C LYS A 94 14.96 -16.75 -13.64
N LYS A 95 14.57 -17.83 -14.33
CA LYS A 95 13.78 -17.73 -15.54
C LYS A 95 12.39 -17.21 -15.23
N VAL A 96 12.02 -16.06 -15.81
CA VAL A 96 10.64 -15.54 -15.76
C VAL A 96 9.74 -16.46 -16.57
N LEU A 97 8.71 -17.02 -15.93
CA LEU A 97 7.73 -17.89 -16.57
C LEU A 97 6.62 -17.07 -17.24
N SER A 98 6.17 -16.02 -16.59
CA SER A 98 5.18 -15.10 -17.16
C SER A 98 5.15 -13.79 -16.38
N ILE A 99 4.79 -12.71 -17.09
CA ILE A 99 4.38 -11.43 -16.50
C ILE A 99 2.93 -11.19 -16.91
N LYS A 100 2.07 -10.93 -15.93
CA LYS A 100 0.64 -10.66 -16.18
C LYS A 100 0.20 -9.45 -15.38
N LYS A 101 -0.54 -8.56 -16.03
CA LYS A 101 -1.26 -7.50 -15.32
C LYS A 101 -2.29 -8.17 -14.40
N LEU A 102 -2.29 -7.81 -13.11
CA LEU A 102 -3.20 -8.42 -12.15
C LEU A 102 -4.63 -7.96 -12.43
N SER A 103 -5.51 -8.93 -12.48
CA SER A 103 -6.94 -8.64 -12.51
C SER A 103 -7.46 -8.48 -11.07
N VAL A 104 -8.63 -7.88 -10.92
CA VAL A 104 -9.33 -7.55 -9.65
C VAL A 104 -9.50 -8.74 -8.68
N LYS A 105 -9.05 -9.93 -9.02
CA LYS A 105 -9.26 -11.14 -8.22
C LYS A 105 -8.19 -11.40 -7.15
N GLU A 106 -7.03 -10.74 -7.23
CA GLU A 106 -5.94 -10.95 -6.27
C GLU A 106 -5.85 -9.75 -5.33
N ARG A 107 -5.97 -9.99 -4.02
CA ARG A 107 -5.98 -8.91 -3.02
C ARG A 107 -4.59 -8.45 -2.65
N VAL A 108 -4.42 -7.13 -2.63
CA VAL A 108 -3.18 -6.47 -2.24
C VAL A 108 -3.41 -5.72 -0.95
N PRO A 109 -2.60 -5.94 0.09
CA PRO A 109 -2.74 -5.21 1.34
C PRO A 109 -2.27 -3.76 1.15
N VAL A 110 -3.14 -2.82 1.50
CA VAL A 110 -2.85 -1.37 1.49
C VAL A 110 -3.37 -0.75 2.78
N ASP A 111 -2.49 -0.08 3.51
CA ASP A 111 -2.85 0.70 4.67
C ASP A 111 -2.86 2.18 4.30
N PHE A 112 -4.03 2.80 4.35
CA PHE A 112 -4.24 4.21 4.08
C PHE A 112 -4.22 5.03 5.36
N VAL A 113 -3.65 6.22 5.30
CA VAL A 113 -3.81 7.25 6.33
C VAL A 113 -4.30 8.52 5.67
N PHE A 114 -5.52 8.91 5.97
CA PHE A 114 -6.05 10.22 5.61
C PHE A 114 -5.48 11.26 6.56
N VAL A 115 -4.83 12.25 6.01
CA VAL A 115 -4.27 13.42 6.72
C VAL A 115 -5.12 14.61 6.30
N ILE A 116 -6.00 15.05 7.18
CA ILE A 116 -7.03 16.03 6.87
C ILE A 116 -6.79 17.30 7.67
N ASP A 117 -6.65 18.38 6.94
CA ASP A 117 -6.69 19.73 7.46
C ASP A 117 -8.09 20.02 8.00
N VAL A 118 -8.16 20.54 9.22
CA VAL A 118 -9.43 20.86 9.88
C VAL A 118 -9.64 22.35 10.09
N THR A 119 -8.90 23.21 9.40
CA THR A 119 -9.08 24.66 9.44
C THR A 119 -10.36 25.13 8.76
N GLY A 120 -10.79 26.36 9.03
CA GLY A 120 -12.14 26.85 8.75
C GLY A 120 -12.66 26.65 7.31
N SER A 121 -11.76 26.80 6.31
CA SER A 121 -12.08 26.61 4.87
C SER A 121 -12.41 25.17 4.49
N MET A 122 -11.97 24.19 5.30
CA MET A 122 -11.98 22.78 4.95
C MET A 122 -13.33 22.05 5.14
N GLN A 123 -14.37 22.69 5.69
CA GLN A 123 -15.62 22.01 6.03
C GLN A 123 -16.24 21.22 4.85
N LYS A 124 -16.29 21.83 3.66
CA LYS A 124 -16.85 21.17 2.47
C LYS A 124 -16.09 19.90 2.06
N TYR A 125 -14.77 19.87 2.27
CA TYR A 125 -13.93 18.73 1.93
C TYR A 125 -14.00 17.63 3.00
N ILE A 126 -14.08 18.00 4.27
CA ILE A 126 -14.37 17.08 5.38
C ILE A 126 -15.70 16.36 5.13
N ASP A 127 -16.74 17.09 4.75
CA ASP A 127 -18.06 16.51 4.45
C ASP A 127 -18.00 15.63 3.20
N ALA A 128 -17.20 15.98 2.19
CA ALA A 128 -16.97 15.11 1.03
C ALA A 128 -16.32 13.78 1.45
N VAL A 129 -15.29 13.80 2.31
CA VAL A 129 -14.69 12.54 2.81
C VAL A 129 -15.73 11.71 3.56
N LYS A 130 -16.55 12.31 4.45
CA LYS A 130 -17.62 11.61 5.18
C LYS A 130 -18.59 10.91 4.23
N ASN A 131 -19.00 11.59 3.18
CA ASN A 131 -20.00 11.10 2.23
C ASN A 131 -19.45 9.99 1.32
N TYR A 132 -18.19 10.04 0.94
CA TYR A 132 -17.64 9.17 -0.10
C TYR A 132 -16.71 8.06 0.39
N VAL A 133 -16.23 8.07 1.64
CA VAL A 133 -15.28 7.06 2.13
C VAL A 133 -15.83 5.65 2.09
N SER A 134 -17.12 5.45 2.35
CA SER A 134 -17.77 4.11 2.25
C SER A 134 -17.83 3.60 0.82
N THR A 135 -18.09 4.48 -0.15
CA THR A 135 -18.06 4.14 -1.58
C THR A 135 -16.63 3.84 -2.03
N PHE A 136 -15.67 4.63 -1.56
CA PHE A 136 -14.24 4.43 -1.80
C PHE A 136 -13.77 3.06 -1.30
N THR A 137 -14.01 2.71 -0.04
CA THR A 137 -13.60 1.41 0.51
C THR A 137 -14.25 0.24 -0.23
N THR A 138 -15.51 0.38 -0.62
CA THR A 138 -16.19 -0.61 -1.47
C THR A 138 -15.50 -0.74 -2.84
N SER A 139 -15.09 0.37 -3.45
CA SER A 139 -14.34 0.37 -4.71
C SER A 139 -12.99 -0.33 -4.56
N LEU A 140 -12.26 -0.07 -3.46
CA LEU A 140 -10.98 -0.75 -3.16
C LEU A 140 -11.15 -2.27 -3.12
N VAL A 141 -12.15 -2.74 -2.38
CA VAL A 141 -12.42 -4.18 -2.25
C VAL A 141 -12.80 -4.81 -3.60
N ARG A 142 -13.61 -4.12 -4.42
CA ARG A 142 -13.93 -4.57 -5.80
C ARG A 142 -12.67 -4.72 -6.67
N ARG A 143 -11.65 -3.92 -6.42
CA ARG A 143 -10.37 -3.93 -7.13
C ARG A 143 -9.34 -4.88 -6.51
N GLY A 144 -9.76 -5.72 -5.57
CA GLY A 144 -8.87 -6.70 -4.92
C GLY A 144 -7.91 -6.08 -3.90
N ILE A 145 -8.22 -4.91 -3.34
CA ILE A 145 -7.41 -4.28 -2.30
C ILE A 145 -7.93 -4.72 -0.93
N ASP A 146 -7.03 -5.30 -0.11
CA ASP A 146 -7.23 -5.52 1.31
C ASP A 146 -6.78 -4.27 2.07
N TYR A 147 -7.73 -3.42 2.44
CA TYR A 147 -7.42 -2.11 3.01
C TYR A 147 -7.49 -2.09 4.55
N ARG A 148 -6.73 -1.17 5.15
CA ARG A 148 -7.02 -0.54 6.43
C ARG A 148 -6.96 0.97 6.24
N ILE A 149 -7.75 1.73 7.03
CA ILE A 149 -7.82 3.19 6.96
C ILE A 149 -7.59 3.81 8.34
N GLY A 150 -6.63 4.73 8.41
CA GLY A 150 -6.30 5.56 9.57
C GLY A 150 -6.58 7.03 9.30
N LEU A 151 -6.50 7.85 10.33
CA LEU A 151 -6.82 9.28 10.24
C LEU A 151 -5.83 10.08 11.08
N VAL A 152 -5.30 11.16 10.49
CA VAL A 152 -4.57 12.22 11.17
C VAL A 152 -5.31 13.52 10.89
N LEU A 153 -5.65 14.25 11.93
CA LEU A 153 -6.26 15.58 11.83
C LEU A 153 -5.22 16.62 12.21
N PHE A 154 -5.15 17.70 11.48
CA PHE A 154 -4.19 18.76 11.75
C PHE A 154 -4.74 20.15 11.40
N SER A 155 -4.18 21.15 12.04
CA SER A 155 -4.28 22.58 11.79
C SER A 155 -2.87 23.19 11.95
N ASP A 156 -2.72 24.22 12.76
CA ASP A 156 -1.41 24.71 13.24
C ASP A 156 -0.61 23.66 14.02
N ILE A 157 -1.28 22.63 14.50
CA ILE A 157 -0.70 21.47 15.18
C ILE A 157 -1.31 20.17 14.68
N VAL A 158 -0.72 19.04 15.08
CA VAL A 158 -1.35 17.73 14.90
C VAL A 158 -2.38 17.53 15.99
N GLU A 159 -3.66 17.57 15.63
CA GLU A 159 -4.80 17.54 16.54
C GLU A 159 -5.08 16.13 17.08
N LYS A 160 -5.10 15.15 16.17
CA LYS A 160 -5.46 13.78 16.53
C LYS A 160 -4.94 12.74 15.54
N ILE A 161 -4.59 11.57 16.09
CA ILE A 161 -4.10 10.43 15.32
C ILE A 161 -4.92 9.20 15.67
N TYR A 162 -5.45 8.53 14.66
CA TYR A 162 -6.17 7.26 14.77
C TYR A 162 -5.46 6.19 13.94
N GLN A 163 -5.11 5.09 14.58
CA GLN A 163 -4.41 3.98 13.94
C GLN A 163 -5.30 3.26 12.91
N PRO A 164 -4.72 2.68 11.83
CA PRO A 164 -5.50 2.06 10.77
C PRO A 164 -6.40 0.92 11.24
N THR A 165 -7.66 0.96 10.82
CA THR A 165 -8.69 -0.05 11.04
C THR A 165 -9.18 -0.62 9.70
N ASP A 166 -9.59 -1.88 9.68
CA ASP A 166 -10.28 -2.53 8.56
C ASP A 166 -11.81 -2.28 8.58
N ASN A 167 -12.29 -1.57 9.59
CA ASN A 167 -13.70 -1.29 9.78
C ASN A 167 -14.04 0.16 9.39
N VAL A 168 -14.69 0.33 8.24
CA VAL A 168 -15.10 1.64 7.74
C VAL A 168 -16.07 2.37 8.68
N GLN A 169 -16.88 1.66 9.45
CA GLN A 169 -17.80 2.29 10.42
C GLN A 169 -17.02 2.89 11.58
N THR A 170 -15.95 2.24 12.04
CA THR A 170 -15.05 2.80 13.05
C THR A 170 -14.41 4.09 12.53
N PHE A 171 -13.92 4.10 11.30
CA PHE A 171 -13.38 5.32 10.68
C PHE A 171 -14.41 6.45 10.60
N LEU A 172 -15.65 6.13 10.19
CA LEU A 172 -16.74 7.10 10.14
C LEU A 172 -17.09 7.64 11.55
N THR A 173 -17.00 6.82 12.60
CA THR A 173 -17.19 7.27 13.98
C THR A 173 -16.13 8.30 14.38
N TRP A 174 -14.88 8.15 13.94
CA TRP A 174 -13.83 9.14 14.20
C TRP A 174 -14.08 10.44 13.43
N LEU A 175 -14.50 10.33 12.19
CA LEU A 175 -14.66 11.47 11.28
C LEU A 175 -15.99 12.23 11.49
N SER A 176 -17.04 11.54 11.95
CA SER A 176 -18.38 12.12 12.11
C SER A 176 -18.41 13.40 12.96
N PRO A 177 -17.76 13.49 14.15
CA PRO A 177 -17.76 14.69 14.97
C PRO A 177 -16.86 15.81 14.44
N VAL A 178 -15.97 15.52 13.48
CA VAL A 178 -15.01 16.48 12.97
C VAL A 178 -15.74 17.65 12.30
N ARG A 179 -15.37 18.85 12.69
CA ARG A 179 -15.82 20.12 12.09
C ARG A 179 -14.58 20.97 11.82
N ALA A 180 -14.65 21.75 10.79
CA ALA A 180 -13.63 22.75 10.50
C ALA A 180 -13.66 23.85 11.56
N PHE A 181 -12.48 24.22 12.04
CA PHE A 181 -12.31 25.29 13.04
C PHE A 181 -10.90 25.87 12.98
N GLY A 182 -10.74 27.09 13.49
CA GLY A 182 -9.42 27.71 13.63
C GLY A 182 -8.78 28.11 12.30
N GLY A 183 -7.45 28.14 12.31
CA GLY A 183 -6.61 28.68 11.27
C GLY A 183 -6.18 30.09 11.67
N ASP A 184 -5.05 30.21 12.40
CA ASP A 184 -4.58 31.49 12.94
C ASP A 184 -3.75 32.26 11.92
N ASP A 185 -3.21 31.55 10.89
CA ASP A 185 -2.49 32.17 9.78
C ASP A 185 -2.80 31.46 8.43
N GLU A 186 -2.09 31.82 7.35
CA GLU A 186 -2.31 31.26 6.01
C GLU A 186 -1.65 29.89 5.82
N LYS A 187 -0.78 29.47 6.73
CA LYS A 187 0.00 28.23 6.63
C LYS A 187 -0.36 27.29 7.75
N GLU A 188 -0.40 26.00 7.42
CA GLU A 188 -0.73 24.97 8.35
C GLU A 188 0.46 24.03 8.63
N ASN A 189 0.38 23.21 9.67
CA ASN A 189 1.50 22.34 10.05
C ASN A 189 1.46 20.96 9.38
N ALA A 190 1.25 20.95 8.06
CA ALA A 190 1.12 19.74 7.27
C ALA A 190 2.38 18.85 7.26
N LEU A 191 3.59 19.45 7.39
CA LEU A 191 4.82 18.64 7.42
C LEU A 191 4.92 17.79 8.69
N GLU A 192 4.52 18.32 9.87
CA GLU A 192 4.44 17.52 11.10
C GLU A 192 3.35 16.45 10.98
N ALA A 193 2.19 16.77 10.39
CA ALA A 193 1.13 15.79 10.15
C ALA A 193 1.61 14.66 9.22
N LEU A 194 2.36 14.96 8.17
CA LEU A 194 2.98 13.95 7.31
C LEU A 194 4.05 13.14 8.05
N LYS A 195 4.85 13.75 8.92
CA LYS A 195 5.82 13.04 9.74
C LYS A 195 5.15 12.02 10.66
N GLU A 196 4.01 12.36 11.26
CA GLU A 196 3.26 11.44 12.11
C GLU A 196 2.81 10.18 11.34
N THR A 197 2.59 10.28 10.02
CA THR A 197 2.27 9.10 9.22
C THR A 197 3.41 8.08 9.16
N THR A 198 4.64 8.48 9.42
CA THR A 198 5.80 7.56 9.45
C THR A 198 5.88 6.71 10.71
N SER A 199 5.14 7.10 11.76
CA SER A 199 5.06 6.43 13.07
C SER A 199 3.78 5.58 13.22
N ILE A 200 2.93 5.54 12.21
CA ILE A 200 1.71 4.73 12.16
C ILE A 200 2.05 3.23 12.20
N ASN A 201 1.21 2.47 12.88
CA ASN A 201 1.34 1.01 12.94
C ASN A 201 0.82 0.35 11.65
N TYR A 202 1.59 0.49 10.58
CA TYR A 202 1.32 -0.17 9.29
C TYR A 202 1.55 -1.69 9.39
N ARG A 203 0.76 -2.46 8.62
CA ARG A 203 1.11 -3.87 8.39
C ARG A 203 2.42 -3.96 7.62
N PRO A 204 3.37 -4.81 8.01
CA PRO A 204 4.68 -4.91 7.34
C PRO A 204 4.58 -5.19 5.85
N SER A 205 3.63 -6.03 5.42
CA SER A 205 3.42 -6.40 4.01
C SER A 205 2.53 -5.44 3.23
N ALA A 206 1.94 -4.41 3.87
CA ALA A 206 1.03 -3.48 3.20
C ALA A 206 1.77 -2.35 2.49
N ASN A 207 1.19 -1.91 1.37
CA ASN A 207 1.53 -0.62 0.80
C ASN A 207 1.10 0.48 1.77
N LYS A 208 2.04 1.33 2.17
CA LYS A 208 1.81 2.43 3.08
C LYS A 208 1.44 3.66 2.26
N VAL A 209 0.21 4.11 2.39
CA VAL A 209 -0.33 5.19 1.57
C VAL A 209 -0.89 6.29 2.47
N THR A 210 -0.40 7.50 2.29
CA THR A 210 -0.93 8.71 2.91
C THR A 210 -1.70 9.52 1.88
N VAL A 211 -2.90 9.99 2.24
CA VAL A 211 -3.72 10.89 1.43
C VAL A 211 -3.86 12.19 2.21
N ILE A 212 -3.10 13.22 1.83
CA ILE A 212 -3.22 14.54 2.46
C ILE A 212 -4.24 15.39 1.72
N ILE A 213 -5.12 16.05 2.48
CA ILE A 213 -6.22 16.89 1.98
C ILE A 213 -6.14 18.23 2.69
N THR A 214 -5.79 19.29 1.97
CA THR A 214 -5.66 20.66 2.50
C THR A 214 -5.79 21.69 1.38
N ASP A 215 -6.23 22.88 1.69
CA ASP A 215 -6.27 24.03 0.79
C ASP A 215 -5.24 25.12 1.15
N ALA A 216 -4.43 24.88 2.19
CA ALA A 216 -3.41 25.78 2.71
C ALA A 216 -1.97 25.33 2.40
N PRO A 217 -1.02 26.27 2.22
CA PRO A 217 0.40 25.98 2.22
C PRO A 217 0.88 25.52 3.61
N TYR A 218 2.10 25.02 3.71
CA TYR A 218 2.63 24.54 4.98
C TYR A 218 3.83 25.35 5.48
N HIS A 219 4.03 25.35 6.80
CA HIS A 219 5.23 25.86 7.45
C HIS A 219 6.45 24.98 7.18
N GLN A 220 7.63 25.62 7.14
CA GLN A 220 8.94 24.98 7.05
C GLN A 220 9.91 25.53 8.10
N LEU A 221 11.01 24.81 8.31
CA LEU A 221 12.09 25.21 9.20
C LEU A 221 12.51 26.69 8.95
N GLY A 222 12.50 27.46 10.01
CA GLY A 222 12.90 28.88 10.00
C GLY A 222 11.79 29.86 9.67
N GLU A 223 10.61 29.42 9.33
CA GLU A 223 9.44 30.27 9.14
C GLU A 223 8.78 30.61 10.48
N LYS A 224 8.15 31.77 10.54
CA LYS A 224 7.39 32.25 11.70
C LYS A 224 5.90 32.05 11.41
N GLY A 225 5.12 31.78 12.46
CA GLY A 225 3.68 31.58 12.38
C GLY A 225 3.19 30.76 13.56
N SER A 226 1.91 30.39 13.54
CA SER A 226 1.26 29.59 14.59
C SER A 226 1.75 28.16 14.61
N GLY A 227 2.08 27.59 13.44
CA GLY A 227 2.67 26.25 13.32
C GLY A 227 4.19 26.28 13.19
N THR A 228 4.93 25.80 14.20
CA THR A 228 6.39 25.69 14.12
C THR A 228 6.82 24.27 13.78
N THR A 229 7.81 24.13 12.88
CA THR A 229 8.39 22.84 12.52
C THR A 229 9.90 22.94 12.29
N ASN A 230 10.59 21.84 12.56
CA ASN A 230 12.00 21.67 12.20
C ASN A 230 12.17 20.97 10.84
N LEU A 231 11.10 20.77 10.11
CA LEU A 231 11.08 20.06 8.83
C LEU A 231 11.19 21.02 7.65
N THR A 232 11.76 20.51 6.58
CA THR A 232 11.73 21.13 5.24
C THR A 232 11.04 20.17 4.29
N THR A 233 10.58 20.66 3.14
CA THR A 233 10.06 19.81 2.06
C THR A 233 11.02 18.64 1.75
N LYS A 234 12.32 18.91 1.76
CA LYS A 234 13.33 17.87 1.50
C LYS A 234 13.37 16.83 2.61
N SER A 235 13.46 17.26 3.88
CA SER A 235 13.60 16.33 5.01
C SER A 235 12.39 15.43 5.17
N ILE A 236 11.17 15.94 4.93
CA ILE A 236 9.97 15.10 4.97
C ILE A 236 9.92 14.10 3.81
N ILE A 237 10.34 14.48 2.60
CA ILE A 237 10.44 13.55 1.46
C ILE A 237 11.42 12.42 1.79
N ASP A 238 12.60 12.75 2.33
CA ASP A 238 13.62 11.76 2.71
C ASP A 238 13.05 10.79 3.77
N LEU A 239 12.38 11.32 4.81
CA LEU A 239 11.77 10.52 5.88
C LEU A 239 10.66 9.59 5.37
N LEU A 240 9.76 10.10 4.52
CA LEU A 240 8.68 9.31 3.93
C LEU A 240 9.22 8.18 3.04
N ASN A 241 10.27 8.46 2.26
CA ASN A 241 10.92 7.44 1.44
C ASN A 241 11.63 6.38 2.28
N ASP A 242 12.31 6.75 3.36
CA ASP A 242 12.94 5.79 4.30
C ASP A 242 11.92 4.84 4.93
N LYS A 243 10.73 5.31 5.18
CA LYS A 243 9.61 4.52 5.74
C LYS A 243 8.74 3.87 4.67
N GLU A 244 9.07 4.07 3.39
CA GLU A 244 8.30 3.57 2.25
C GLU A 244 6.84 4.07 2.23
N VAL A 245 6.58 5.27 2.76
CA VAL A 245 5.26 5.90 2.75
C VAL A 245 5.07 6.68 1.44
N ARG A 246 4.06 6.33 0.70
CA ARG A 246 3.67 6.98 -0.55
C ARG A 246 2.61 8.04 -0.28
N VAL A 247 2.83 9.27 -0.75
CA VAL A 247 1.91 10.38 -0.52
C VAL A 247 1.11 10.71 -1.77
N PHE A 248 -0.21 10.77 -1.62
CA PHE A 248 -1.12 11.40 -2.56
C PHE A 248 -1.61 12.70 -1.95
N SER A 249 -1.65 13.78 -2.73
CA SER A 249 -2.13 15.06 -2.25
C SER A 249 -3.40 15.47 -3.00
N ILE A 250 -4.37 15.95 -2.26
CA ILE A 250 -5.62 16.53 -2.77
C ILE A 250 -5.59 17.99 -2.33
N VAL A 251 -5.11 18.86 -3.22
CA VAL A 251 -4.76 20.26 -2.91
C VAL A 251 -5.08 21.17 -4.08
N PRO A 252 -5.22 22.49 -3.87
CA PRO A 252 -5.29 23.45 -4.97
C PRO A 252 -4.04 23.38 -5.86
N PRO A 253 -4.18 23.48 -7.20
CA PRO A 253 -3.04 23.37 -8.14
C PRO A 253 -1.93 24.40 -7.94
N LYS A 254 -2.23 25.52 -7.26
CA LYS A 254 -1.25 26.54 -6.89
C LYS A 254 -0.21 26.08 -5.86
N LEU A 255 -0.54 25.07 -5.05
CA LEU A 255 0.33 24.54 -3.97
C LEU A 255 1.30 23.49 -4.53
N LYS A 256 2.28 23.94 -5.31
CA LYS A 256 3.23 23.09 -6.06
C LYS A 256 4.15 22.25 -5.17
N GLU A 257 4.37 22.66 -3.94
CA GLU A 257 5.21 21.97 -2.96
C GLU A 257 4.63 20.59 -2.62
N TYR A 258 3.32 20.46 -2.51
CA TYR A 258 2.65 19.16 -2.32
C TYR A 258 2.80 18.25 -3.54
N ASN A 259 2.82 18.83 -4.76
CA ASN A 259 3.08 18.06 -5.98
C ASN A 259 4.50 17.49 -5.96
N LEU A 260 5.46 18.24 -5.41
CA LEU A 260 6.84 17.76 -5.25
C LEU A 260 6.90 16.59 -4.23
N ILE A 261 6.25 16.72 -3.07
CA ILE A 261 6.18 15.65 -2.07
C ILE A 261 5.54 14.40 -2.69
N ALA A 262 4.38 14.53 -3.32
CA ALA A 262 3.67 13.41 -3.93
C ALA A 262 4.53 12.72 -5.00
N SER A 263 5.08 13.45 -5.96
CA SER A 263 5.88 12.87 -7.04
C SER A 263 7.16 12.20 -6.55
N ARG A 264 7.83 12.78 -5.55
CA ARG A 264 9.07 12.24 -4.97
C ARG A 264 8.84 11.02 -4.08
N THR A 265 7.63 10.82 -3.60
CA THR A 265 7.20 9.63 -2.85
C THR A 265 6.40 8.66 -3.70
N ARG A 266 6.42 8.79 -5.04
CA ARG A 266 5.74 7.94 -6.03
C ARG A 266 4.21 8.00 -5.96
N GLY A 267 3.65 9.09 -5.46
CA GLY A 267 2.23 9.40 -5.51
C GLY A 267 1.92 10.44 -6.58
N THR A 268 0.71 10.98 -6.51
CA THR A 268 0.18 11.95 -7.46
C THR A 268 -0.62 13.01 -6.71
N SER A 269 -0.66 14.22 -7.26
CA SER A 269 -1.51 15.29 -6.77
C SER A 269 -2.79 15.38 -7.60
N PHE A 270 -3.89 15.66 -6.91
CA PHE A 270 -5.20 15.91 -7.49
C PHE A 270 -5.66 17.29 -7.10
N ASP A 271 -6.38 17.94 -8.00
CA ASP A 271 -7.02 19.21 -7.72
C ASP A 271 -8.21 19.01 -6.75
N ILE A 272 -8.18 19.71 -5.61
CA ILE A 272 -9.16 19.59 -4.54
C ILE A 272 -10.56 20.03 -4.97
N ASP A 273 -10.69 20.84 -6.01
CA ASP A 273 -11.96 21.33 -6.53
C ASP A 273 -12.65 20.35 -7.51
N TYR A 274 -11.97 19.25 -7.88
CA TYR A 274 -12.63 18.19 -8.63
C TYR A 274 -13.62 17.41 -7.76
N PRO A 275 -14.67 16.81 -8.37
CA PRO A 275 -15.58 15.94 -7.62
C PRO A 275 -14.80 14.85 -6.88
N PHE A 276 -15.00 14.77 -5.56
CA PHE A 276 -14.22 13.88 -4.70
C PHE A 276 -14.34 12.41 -5.09
N SER A 277 -15.50 11.99 -5.62
CA SER A 277 -15.71 10.67 -6.20
C SER A 277 -14.73 10.38 -7.36
N THR A 278 -14.55 11.35 -8.26
CA THR A 278 -13.62 11.23 -9.40
C THR A 278 -12.17 11.14 -8.93
N ILE A 279 -11.79 11.94 -7.92
CA ILE A 279 -10.46 11.89 -7.31
C ILE A 279 -10.20 10.49 -6.74
N LEU A 280 -11.13 9.94 -5.96
CA LEU A 280 -11.00 8.62 -5.34
C LEU A 280 -10.98 7.48 -6.38
N ASP A 281 -11.73 7.59 -7.48
CA ASP A 281 -11.68 6.62 -8.56
C ASP A 281 -10.33 6.64 -9.29
N ASN A 282 -9.80 7.82 -9.63
CA ASN A 282 -8.48 7.97 -10.23
C ASN A 282 -7.38 7.44 -9.31
N PHE A 283 -7.45 7.75 -8.03
CA PHE A 283 -6.56 7.25 -7.01
C PHE A 283 -6.60 5.72 -6.92
N SER A 284 -7.80 5.12 -6.85
CA SER A 284 -7.99 3.67 -6.84
C SER A 284 -7.40 3.01 -8.10
N ASN A 285 -7.51 3.65 -9.28
CA ASN A 285 -6.93 3.15 -10.52
C ASN A 285 -5.40 3.10 -10.45
N GLN A 286 -4.76 4.09 -9.86
CA GLN A 286 -3.30 4.12 -9.72
C GLN A 286 -2.78 3.03 -8.78
N LEU A 287 -3.55 2.65 -7.76
CA LEU A 287 -3.18 1.59 -6.82
C LEU A 287 -3.29 0.18 -7.42
N THR A 288 -4.01 0.04 -8.53
CA THR A 288 -4.28 -1.27 -9.16
C THR A 288 -3.45 -1.55 -10.40
N ASN A 289 -2.43 -0.73 -10.71
CA ASN A 289 -1.51 -1.01 -11.81
C ASN A 289 -0.41 -1.99 -11.38
N LEU A 290 -0.85 -3.20 -11.01
CA LEU A 290 -0.01 -4.25 -10.50
C LEU A 290 0.24 -5.31 -11.56
N TYR A 291 1.45 -5.85 -11.55
CA TYR A 291 1.87 -6.98 -12.33
C TYR A 291 2.32 -8.11 -11.42
N ALA A 292 1.95 -9.35 -11.76
CA ALA A 292 2.52 -10.55 -11.18
C ALA A 292 3.62 -11.07 -12.09
N ILE A 293 4.85 -11.08 -11.60
CA ILE A 293 6.01 -11.70 -12.26
C ILE A 293 6.15 -13.08 -11.65
N LYS A 294 5.92 -14.12 -12.45
CA LYS A 294 6.01 -15.51 -12.02
C LYS A 294 7.35 -16.10 -12.39
N TYR A 295 7.99 -16.77 -11.42
CA TYR A 295 9.15 -17.60 -11.63
C TYR A 295 9.08 -18.89 -10.77
N ARG A 296 10.00 -19.83 -10.99
CA ARG A 296 10.13 -21.04 -10.19
C ARG A 296 11.43 -20.97 -9.39
N THR A 297 11.34 -21.17 -8.08
CA THR A 297 12.51 -21.27 -7.21
C THR A 297 13.10 -22.68 -7.22
N ASP A 298 14.42 -22.77 -7.01
CA ASP A 298 15.13 -24.03 -6.80
C ASP A 298 15.27 -24.35 -5.29
N LEU A 299 14.72 -23.51 -4.41
CA LEU A 299 14.77 -23.77 -2.98
C LEU A 299 13.99 -25.04 -2.63
N PRO A 300 14.54 -25.91 -1.77
CA PRO A 300 13.91 -27.20 -1.41
C PRO A 300 12.70 -27.01 -0.48
N ALA A 301 12.60 -25.87 0.21
CA ALA A 301 11.53 -25.54 1.14
C ALA A 301 11.28 -24.04 1.19
N ILE A 302 10.11 -23.64 1.71
CA ILE A 302 9.73 -22.23 1.90
C ILE A 302 10.71 -21.56 2.88
N PRO A 303 11.47 -20.54 2.46
CA PRO A 303 12.41 -19.82 3.34
C PRO A 303 11.66 -18.87 4.29
N ASP A 304 12.37 -18.35 5.31
CA ASP A 304 11.81 -17.33 6.20
C ASP A 304 11.77 -15.95 5.54
N SER A 305 12.70 -15.69 4.63
CA SER A 305 12.74 -14.50 3.78
C SER A 305 13.35 -14.81 2.43
N ILE A 306 13.03 -13.99 1.42
CA ILE A 306 13.61 -14.06 0.08
C ILE A 306 14.18 -12.68 -0.26
N ASN A 307 15.44 -12.62 -0.70
CA ASN A 307 16.01 -11.41 -1.29
C ASN A 307 15.70 -11.43 -2.80
N ILE A 308 14.90 -10.49 -3.25
CA ILE A 308 14.51 -10.33 -4.65
C ILE A 308 15.17 -9.07 -5.19
N ALA A 309 15.84 -9.18 -6.33
CA ALA A 309 16.20 -8.02 -7.15
C ALA A 309 15.57 -8.16 -8.54
N LEU A 310 15.08 -7.07 -9.07
CA LEU A 310 14.57 -6.97 -10.43
C LEU A 310 15.50 -6.06 -11.22
N LEU A 311 15.96 -6.56 -12.36
CA LEU A 311 16.86 -5.84 -13.26
C LEU A 311 16.12 -5.56 -14.57
N ASN A 312 16.51 -4.50 -15.27
CA ASN A 312 16.02 -4.24 -16.62
C ASN A 312 16.74 -5.08 -17.69
N GLU A 313 16.41 -4.87 -18.96
CA GLU A 313 16.98 -5.58 -20.11
C GLU A 313 18.54 -5.46 -20.21
N ILE A 314 19.12 -4.37 -19.71
CA ILE A 314 20.58 -4.15 -19.69
C ILE A 314 21.21 -4.57 -18.36
N LYS A 315 20.54 -5.39 -17.56
CA LYS A 315 20.96 -5.90 -16.25
C LYS A 315 21.22 -4.81 -15.20
N LYS A 316 20.66 -3.61 -15.36
CA LYS A 316 20.67 -2.57 -14.33
C LYS A 316 19.60 -2.87 -13.30
N GLU A 317 19.96 -2.81 -12.02
CA GLU A 317 19.04 -3.03 -10.92
C GLU A 317 17.98 -1.91 -10.85
N LEU A 318 16.71 -2.29 -10.89
CA LEU A 318 15.56 -1.40 -10.76
C LEU A 318 15.06 -1.34 -9.31
N VAL A 319 15.03 -2.49 -8.64
CA VAL A 319 14.62 -2.60 -7.24
C VAL A 319 15.22 -3.85 -6.61
N ARG A 320 15.62 -3.73 -5.33
CA ARG A 320 16.02 -4.86 -4.48
C ARG A 320 15.31 -4.77 -3.14
N LYS A 321 14.79 -5.90 -2.67
CA LYS A 321 14.15 -5.97 -1.37
C LYS A 321 14.28 -7.37 -0.77
N THR A 322 14.54 -7.45 0.54
CA THR A 322 14.39 -8.68 1.30
C THR A 322 12.97 -8.72 1.85
N ILE A 323 12.22 -9.72 1.44
CA ILE A 323 10.82 -9.89 1.80
C ILE A 323 10.73 -11.00 2.83
N PRO A 324 10.28 -10.72 4.06
CA PRO A 324 9.92 -11.76 5.01
C PRO A 324 8.69 -12.52 4.49
N ILE A 325 8.79 -13.83 4.44
CA ILE A 325 7.67 -14.71 4.01
C ILE A 325 6.78 -15.02 5.19
N VAL A 326 7.37 -15.21 6.36
CA VAL A 326 6.65 -15.48 7.60
C VAL A 326 6.63 -14.23 8.45
N GLU A 327 5.48 -13.57 8.52
CA GLU A 327 5.28 -12.35 9.30
C GLU A 327 4.14 -12.52 10.31
N LEU A 328 4.38 -12.04 11.54
CA LEU A 328 3.31 -11.94 12.54
C LEU A 328 2.28 -10.87 12.11
N GLY A 329 1.00 -11.20 12.28
CA GLY A 329 -0.09 -10.31 11.91
C GLY A 329 -0.44 -10.28 10.41
N ARG A 330 0.31 -10.99 9.55
CA ARG A 330 -0.04 -11.11 8.13
C ARG A 330 -1.40 -11.79 7.99
N LYS A 331 -2.33 -11.12 7.32
CA LYS A 331 -3.65 -11.65 6.99
C LYS A 331 -3.64 -12.30 5.62
N LEU A 332 -4.08 -13.54 5.56
CA LEU A 332 -4.43 -14.22 4.32
C LEU A 332 -5.95 -14.22 4.23
N ILE A 333 -6.51 -13.49 3.30
CA ILE A 333 -7.95 -13.51 3.07
C ILE A 333 -8.23 -14.64 2.10
N ILE A 334 -8.97 -15.61 2.58
CA ILE A 334 -9.49 -16.67 1.73
C ILE A 334 -10.79 -16.15 1.15
N GLU A 335 -10.70 -15.60 -0.07
CA GLU A 335 -11.86 -15.28 -0.87
C GLU A 335 -12.61 -16.56 -1.20
N ASN A 336 -13.92 -16.51 -1.03
CA ASN A 336 -14.81 -17.60 -1.40
C ASN A 336 -14.51 -18.94 -0.70
N LEU A 337 -14.27 -18.94 0.61
CA LEU A 337 -14.76 -20.06 1.36
C LEU A 337 -16.28 -20.02 1.19
N LEU A 338 -16.71 -20.66 0.11
CA LEU A 338 -18.08 -20.66 -0.39
C LEU A 338 -18.94 -21.46 0.57
N TYR A 339 -19.25 -20.81 1.68
CA TYR A 339 -20.35 -21.33 2.48
C TYR A 339 -21.63 -20.95 1.78
N GLU A 340 -22.50 -21.92 1.59
CA GLU A 340 -23.90 -21.68 1.27
C GLU A 340 -24.53 -20.75 2.31
N THR A 341 -25.60 -20.07 1.95
CA THR A 341 -26.33 -19.19 2.88
C THR A 341 -26.71 -19.97 4.13
N ASN A 342 -26.38 -19.45 5.30
CA ASN A 342 -26.57 -20.11 6.62
C ASN A 342 -25.84 -21.45 6.80
N SER A 343 -24.84 -21.77 6.00
CA SER A 343 -24.00 -22.95 6.14
C SER A 343 -22.59 -22.62 6.64
N SER A 344 -21.99 -23.57 7.34
CA SER A 344 -20.58 -23.60 7.74
C SER A 344 -19.85 -24.82 7.16
N THR A 345 -20.50 -25.59 6.28
CA THR A 345 -19.92 -26.78 5.67
C THR A 345 -18.98 -26.37 4.54
N LEU A 346 -17.75 -26.90 4.56
CA LEU A 346 -16.77 -26.71 3.51
C LEU A 346 -16.86 -27.85 2.47
N PRO A 347 -16.55 -27.60 1.19
CA PRO A 347 -16.29 -28.65 0.22
C PRO A 347 -15.14 -29.55 0.67
N ASP A 348 -15.12 -30.79 0.16
CA ASP A 348 -14.07 -31.76 0.47
C ASP A 348 -12.67 -31.30 0.08
N SER A 349 -12.57 -30.47 -0.96
CA SER A 349 -11.33 -29.85 -1.37
C SER A 349 -11.52 -28.36 -1.61
N VAL A 350 -10.71 -27.54 -0.93
CA VAL A 350 -10.64 -26.09 -1.07
C VAL A 350 -9.20 -25.73 -1.38
N SER A 351 -8.95 -25.22 -2.60
CA SER A 351 -7.60 -24.96 -3.12
C SER A 351 -6.77 -24.08 -2.19
N GLU A 352 -7.38 -23.04 -1.62
CA GLU A 352 -6.74 -22.09 -0.72
C GLU A 352 -6.33 -22.74 0.61
N LEU A 353 -7.16 -23.64 1.12
CA LEU A 353 -6.87 -24.40 2.34
C LEU A 353 -5.80 -25.49 2.11
N GLU A 354 -5.73 -26.05 0.91
CA GLU A 354 -4.64 -26.97 0.56
C GLU A 354 -3.29 -26.24 0.54
N VAL A 355 -3.25 -25.00 -0.01
CA VAL A 355 -2.06 -24.15 0.04
C VAL A 355 -1.69 -23.81 1.47
N LEU A 356 -2.66 -23.40 2.30
CA LEU A 356 -2.44 -23.07 3.71
C LEU A 356 -1.94 -24.30 4.49
N LYS A 357 -2.54 -25.47 4.27
CA LYS A 357 -2.07 -26.75 4.84
C LYS A 357 -0.61 -27.01 4.50
N PHE A 358 -0.26 -26.95 3.20
CA PHE A 358 1.10 -27.14 2.73
C PHE A 358 2.07 -26.18 3.40
N PHE A 359 1.71 -24.89 3.46
CA PHE A 359 2.49 -23.87 4.15
C PHE A 359 2.71 -24.22 5.62
N MET A 360 1.65 -24.57 6.36
CA MET A 360 1.75 -24.90 7.77
C MET A 360 2.54 -26.20 8.05
N LEU A 361 2.47 -27.18 7.17
CA LEU A 361 3.26 -28.41 7.31
C LEU A 361 4.75 -28.15 7.10
N ASN A 362 5.10 -27.27 6.15
CA ASN A 362 6.50 -26.87 5.91
C ASN A 362 7.07 -25.88 6.94
N LYS A 363 6.21 -25.24 7.74
CA LYS A 363 6.56 -24.29 8.79
C LYS A 363 5.98 -24.74 10.13
N PRO A 364 6.59 -25.70 10.83
CA PRO A 364 6.02 -26.35 12.03
C PRO A 364 5.81 -25.38 13.20
N ASN A 365 6.54 -24.27 13.27
CA ASN A 365 6.42 -23.27 14.33
C ASN A 365 5.32 -22.24 14.07
N VAL A 366 4.82 -22.12 12.84
CA VAL A 366 3.76 -21.15 12.49
C VAL A 366 2.45 -21.56 13.12
N ALA A 367 1.82 -20.63 13.84
CA ALA A 367 0.46 -20.73 14.33
C ALA A 367 -0.43 -19.65 13.73
N ILE A 368 -1.69 -19.97 13.53
CA ILE A 368 -2.68 -19.08 12.90
C ILE A 368 -3.89 -18.87 13.78
N LEU A 369 -4.53 -17.72 13.57
CA LEU A 369 -5.88 -17.41 14.03
C LEU A 369 -6.80 -17.34 12.81
N VAL A 370 -7.88 -18.11 12.84
CA VAL A 370 -8.92 -18.11 11.82
C VAL A 370 -10.05 -17.21 12.31
N GLU A 371 -10.31 -16.13 11.59
CA GLU A 371 -11.34 -15.13 11.90
C GLU A 371 -12.53 -15.30 10.96
N GLY A 372 -13.72 -15.59 11.50
CA GLY A 372 -14.95 -15.71 10.73
C GLY A 372 -15.75 -14.40 10.77
N HIS A 373 -16.38 -14.04 9.65
CA HIS A 373 -17.17 -12.82 9.49
C HIS A 373 -18.49 -13.10 8.77
N THR A 374 -19.49 -12.26 9.03
CA THR A 374 -20.79 -12.29 8.35
C THR A 374 -21.13 -10.91 7.78
N ASP A 375 -22.17 -10.85 6.97
CA ASP A 375 -22.86 -9.59 6.68
C ASP A 375 -23.73 -9.15 7.87
N ASP A 376 -24.48 -8.07 7.70
CA ASP A 376 -25.31 -7.46 8.75
C ASP A 376 -26.71 -8.11 8.92
N ARG A 377 -27.07 -9.08 8.06
CA ARG A 377 -28.36 -9.75 8.12
C ARG A 377 -28.44 -10.68 9.33
N GLY A 378 -29.54 -10.63 10.06
CA GLY A 378 -29.77 -11.44 11.25
C GLY A 378 -29.31 -10.77 12.57
N SER A 379 -29.59 -11.44 13.67
CA SER A 379 -29.20 -10.98 15.02
C SER A 379 -27.70 -11.18 15.28
N ASN A 380 -27.14 -10.43 16.23
CA ASN A 380 -25.75 -10.61 16.65
C ASN A 380 -25.50 -12.04 17.11
N ARG A 381 -26.39 -12.63 17.90
CA ARG A 381 -26.28 -13.99 18.41
C ARG A 381 -26.14 -15.02 17.28
N ILE A 382 -26.93 -14.89 16.20
CA ILE A 382 -26.87 -15.81 15.05
C ILE A 382 -25.55 -15.61 14.31
N ASN A 383 -25.18 -14.36 14.05
CA ASN A 383 -23.96 -14.04 13.30
C ASN A 383 -22.68 -14.44 14.04
N ASP A 384 -22.65 -14.25 15.36
CA ASP A 384 -21.52 -14.67 16.19
C ASP A 384 -21.34 -16.20 16.15
N ALA A 385 -22.44 -16.95 16.32
CA ALA A 385 -22.39 -18.40 16.24
C ALA A 385 -21.98 -18.90 14.84
N LEU A 386 -22.58 -18.36 13.78
CA LEU A 386 -22.30 -18.76 12.39
C LEU A 386 -20.85 -18.45 12.00
N SER A 387 -20.33 -17.27 12.35
CA SER A 387 -18.96 -16.89 12.04
C SER A 387 -17.93 -17.79 12.76
N LEU A 388 -18.19 -18.12 14.03
CA LEU A 388 -17.35 -19.04 14.77
C LEU A 388 -17.40 -20.46 14.18
N GLN A 389 -18.58 -20.98 13.82
CA GLN A 389 -18.71 -22.28 13.18
C GLN A 389 -17.92 -22.35 11.86
N ARG A 390 -17.92 -21.30 11.06
CA ARG A 390 -17.11 -21.22 9.82
C ARG A 390 -15.61 -21.27 10.11
N ALA A 391 -15.15 -20.53 11.12
CA ALA A 391 -13.75 -20.59 11.53
C ALA A 391 -13.36 -21.99 12.05
N GLU A 392 -14.24 -22.65 12.82
CA GLU A 392 -14.04 -24.02 13.30
C GLU A 392 -14.02 -25.05 12.15
N SER A 393 -14.80 -24.86 11.09
CA SER A 393 -14.78 -25.74 9.92
C SER A 393 -13.42 -25.68 9.21
N VAL A 394 -12.82 -24.50 9.08
CA VAL A 394 -11.45 -24.34 8.56
C VAL A 394 -10.44 -25.07 9.46
N LYS A 395 -10.54 -24.91 10.77
CA LYS A 395 -9.69 -25.59 11.73
C LYS A 395 -9.80 -27.12 11.60
N LYS A 396 -11.01 -27.66 11.55
CA LYS A 396 -11.26 -29.09 11.37
C LYS A 396 -10.66 -29.61 10.05
N TYR A 397 -10.82 -28.84 8.96
CA TYR A 397 -10.25 -29.16 7.65
C TYR A 397 -8.73 -29.32 7.71
N LEU A 398 -8.04 -28.36 8.34
CA LEU A 398 -6.57 -28.38 8.48
C LEU A 398 -6.09 -29.52 9.39
N ILE A 399 -6.78 -29.75 10.52
CA ILE A 399 -6.43 -30.82 11.46
C ILE A 399 -6.59 -32.17 10.81
N ALA A 400 -7.68 -32.44 10.08
CA ALA A 400 -7.91 -33.68 9.36
C ALA A 400 -6.81 -34.00 8.32
N ARG A 401 -6.02 -32.94 7.94
CA ARG A 401 -4.93 -33.02 6.94
C ARG A 401 -3.53 -32.92 7.56
N GLY A 402 -3.41 -33.14 8.88
CA GLY A 402 -2.12 -33.27 9.57
C GLY A 402 -1.61 -32.01 10.28
N VAL A 403 -2.33 -30.89 10.25
CA VAL A 403 -1.95 -29.70 11.02
C VAL A 403 -2.30 -29.93 12.51
N LYS A 404 -1.34 -29.68 13.42
CA LYS A 404 -1.58 -29.82 14.85
C LYS A 404 -2.64 -28.85 15.35
N ALA A 405 -3.63 -29.30 16.12
CA ALA A 405 -4.76 -28.52 16.63
C ALA A 405 -4.33 -27.31 17.45
N THR A 406 -3.22 -27.42 18.21
CA THR A 406 -2.65 -26.35 19.04
C THR A 406 -2.18 -25.13 18.22
N ARG A 407 -1.96 -25.32 16.93
CA ARG A 407 -1.46 -24.26 16.02
C ARG A 407 -2.58 -23.50 15.31
N VAL A 408 -3.85 -23.87 15.52
CA VAL A 408 -4.99 -23.23 14.87
C VAL A 408 -5.97 -22.74 15.94
N LYS A 409 -6.03 -21.44 16.13
CA LYS A 409 -7.04 -20.77 16.96
C LYS A 409 -8.17 -20.25 16.07
N THR A 410 -9.35 -20.06 16.65
CA THR A 410 -10.54 -19.62 15.93
C THR A 410 -11.26 -18.52 16.70
N VAL A 411 -11.87 -17.59 15.99
CA VAL A 411 -12.73 -16.55 16.53
C VAL A 411 -13.82 -16.19 15.55
N GLY A 412 -15.03 -15.92 16.04
CA GLY A 412 -16.15 -15.40 15.27
C GLY A 412 -16.39 -13.93 15.62
N TYR A 413 -16.26 -13.05 14.63
CA TYR A 413 -16.55 -11.63 14.79
C TYR A 413 -18.01 -11.25 14.40
N GLY A 414 -18.76 -12.21 13.84
CA GLY A 414 -20.10 -11.92 13.32
C GLY A 414 -20.04 -10.76 12.34
N LYS A 415 -20.95 -9.82 12.50
CA LYS A 415 -21.06 -8.61 11.67
C LYS A 415 -20.28 -7.39 12.16
N ARG A 416 -19.45 -7.55 13.22
CA ARG A 416 -18.78 -6.42 13.89
C ARG A 416 -17.59 -5.83 13.11
N ARG A 417 -17.06 -6.53 12.11
CA ARG A 417 -15.90 -6.09 11.32
C ARG A 417 -16.18 -6.14 9.81
N PRO A 418 -17.09 -5.28 9.31
CA PRO A 418 -17.37 -5.20 7.87
C PRO A 418 -16.17 -4.58 7.14
N ILE A 419 -15.85 -5.11 5.95
CA ILE A 419 -14.84 -4.55 5.04
C ILE A 419 -15.48 -3.82 3.85
N ALA A 420 -16.80 -3.94 3.70
CA ALA A 420 -17.55 -3.28 2.65
C ALA A 420 -18.94 -2.87 3.15
N SER A 421 -19.60 -1.98 2.42
CA SER A 421 -20.96 -1.55 2.75
C SER A 421 -21.95 -2.70 2.71
N ASN A 422 -22.74 -2.88 3.76
CA ASN A 422 -23.82 -3.86 3.82
C ASN A 422 -25.07 -3.46 3.05
N THR A 423 -25.13 -2.23 2.50
CA THR A 423 -26.30 -1.74 1.73
C THR A 423 -26.43 -2.44 0.37
N THR A 424 -25.33 -2.97 -0.18
CA THR A 424 -25.32 -3.66 -1.48
C THR A 424 -25.14 -5.17 -1.31
N ASP A 425 -25.71 -5.97 -2.23
CA ASP A 425 -25.49 -7.43 -2.24
C ASP A 425 -24.02 -7.80 -2.41
N PHE A 426 -23.31 -7.03 -3.23
CA PHE A 426 -21.88 -7.22 -3.44
C PHE A 426 -21.08 -6.97 -2.15
N GLY A 427 -21.33 -5.86 -1.45
CA GLY A 427 -20.65 -5.57 -0.19
C GLY A 427 -20.98 -6.60 0.91
N ARG A 428 -22.23 -7.06 1.00
CA ARG A 428 -22.57 -8.18 1.89
C ARG A 428 -21.82 -9.46 1.55
N LYS A 429 -21.67 -9.77 0.26
CA LYS A 429 -20.88 -10.94 -0.19
C LYS A 429 -19.42 -10.86 0.30
N LEU A 430 -18.82 -9.69 0.25
CA LEU A 430 -17.45 -9.47 0.72
C LEU A 430 -17.33 -9.55 2.25
N ASN A 431 -18.37 -9.14 2.97
CA ASN A 431 -18.40 -9.25 4.43
C ASN A 431 -18.53 -10.70 4.91
N ARG A 432 -19.14 -11.59 4.12
CA ARG A 432 -19.19 -13.05 4.39
C ARG A 432 -17.87 -13.69 3.99
N ARG A 433 -16.88 -13.65 4.86
CA ARG A 433 -15.52 -14.10 4.58
C ARG A 433 -14.88 -14.79 5.78
N THR A 434 -13.78 -15.47 5.52
CA THR A 434 -12.86 -15.99 6.55
C THR A 434 -11.47 -15.42 6.31
N GLU A 435 -10.85 -14.91 7.37
CA GLU A 435 -9.49 -14.38 7.36
C GLU A 435 -8.57 -15.30 8.16
N ILE A 436 -7.33 -15.45 7.69
CA ILE A 436 -6.29 -16.22 8.37
C ILE A 436 -5.19 -15.26 8.79
N VAL A 437 -4.87 -15.19 10.08
CA VAL A 437 -3.85 -14.32 10.64
C VAL A 437 -2.72 -15.18 11.19
N ILE A 438 -1.47 -14.90 10.82
CA ILE A 438 -0.29 -15.56 11.39
C ILE A 438 -0.04 -14.94 12.78
N VAL A 439 -0.14 -15.75 13.84
CA VAL A 439 -0.03 -15.28 15.23
C VAL A 439 1.22 -15.76 15.96
N ALA A 440 1.93 -16.72 15.39
CA ALA A 440 3.25 -17.16 15.86
C ALA A 440 4.07 -17.74 14.70
N LYS A 441 5.41 -17.70 14.81
CA LYS A 441 6.37 -18.23 13.84
C LYS A 441 7.56 -18.89 14.54
#